data_039a0bc83e569bbf984ef682e31cee37
#
_entry.id   039a0bc83e569bbf984ef682e31cee37
#
_cell.length_a   1.000
_cell.length_b   1.000
_cell.length_c   1.000
_cell.angle_alpha   90.00
_cell.angle_beta   90.00
_cell.angle_gamma   90.00
#
_symmetry.space_group_name_H-M   'P 1'
#
loop_
_entity.id
_entity.type
_entity.pdbx_description
1 polymer ?
#
loop_
_entity_poly.entity_id
_entity_poly.type
_entity_poly.pdbx_seq_one_letter_code
_entity_poly.pdbx_strand_id
1 'polypeptide(L)'
;MSAESISLTGKILGAVLFYPPDSREVQPLIALLENSEWAPLWPCASEDAKAQVTEYFSQIDLAKESLGDAYQRLFVGPYALPAPPWGSVYLDKESVVFGDSTLVLRQWMRENGIEPHLTQAEPEDHIGLLLMMSAWLAENSPALLNEFLTMHLLPWAGRYLELLRQKAEHPFYVGVAILAESTLCGWKQLQGLEVKAADLYF
;
A
#
# COMPACT_ATOMS: atom_id res chain seq x y z
N MET A 1 1.12 -16.38 13.54
CA MET A 1 -0.04 -15.46 13.33
C MET A 1 0.37 -14.06 12.86
N SER A 2 1.20 -13.29 13.58
CA SER A 2 1.53 -11.91 13.14
C SER A 2 2.29 -11.84 11.80
N ALA A 3 3.33 -12.65 11.61
CA ALA A 3 4.12 -12.68 10.37
C ALA A 3 3.29 -13.16 9.17
N GLU A 4 2.50 -14.20 9.33
CA GLU A 4 1.61 -14.73 8.28
C GLU A 4 0.55 -13.71 7.86
N SER A 5 0.00 -12.96 8.84
CA SER A 5 -1.00 -11.92 8.57
C SER A 5 -0.38 -10.76 7.78
N ILE A 6 0.82 -10.32 8.14
CA ILE A 6 1.55 -9.27 7.42
C ILE A 6 1.93 -9.76 6.02
N SER A 7 2.41 -10.99 5.91
CA SER A 7 2.75 -11.59 4.61
C SER A 7 1.54 -11.63 3.67
N LEU A 8 0.42 -12.19 4.14
CA LEU A 8 -0.79 -12.31 3.31
C LEU A 8 -1.30 -10.95 2.86
N THR A 9 -1.55 -10.04 3.80
CA THR A 9 -2.17 -8.75 3.50
C THR A 9 -1.22 -7.82 2.74
N GLY A 10 0.08 -7.87 3.04
CA GLY A 10 1.09 -7.10 2.32
C GLY A 10 1.24 -7.51 0.86
N LYS A 11 1.19 -8.80 0.55
CA LYS A 11 1.20 -9.31 -0.84
C LYS A 11 -0.03 -8.85 -1.60
N ILE A 12 -1.22 -8.98 -1.03
CA ILE A 12 -2.47 -8.62 -1.70
C ILE A 12 -2.54 -7.11 -1.92
N LEU A 13 -2.42 -6.30 -0.87
CA LEU A 13 -2.51 -4.84 -0.97
C LEU A 13 -1.38 -4.27 -1.83
N GLY A 14 -0.16 -4.80 -1.67
CA GLY A 14 0.98 -4.37 -2.46
C GLY A 14 0.78 -4.60 -3.95
N ALA A 15 0.31 -5.79 -4.34
CA ALA A 15 0.04 -6.11 -5.74
C ALA A 15 -1.07 -5.23 -6.33
N VAL A 16 -2.18 -5.05 -5.62
CA VAL A 16 -3.33 -4.24 -6.07
C VAL A 16 -2.98 -2.76 -6.24
N LEU A 17 -2.07 -2.23 -5.42
CA LEU A 17 -1.61 -0.84 -5.50
C LEU A 17 -0.44 -0.64 -6.47
N PHE A 18 0.18 -1.72 -6.97
CA PHE A 18 1.36 -1.65 -7.83
C PHE A 18 1.08 -2.04 -9.27
N TYR A 19 0.39 -3.15 -9.50
CA TYR A 19 0.17 -3.68 -10.84
C TYR A 19 -1.15 -3.20 -11.46
N PRO A 20 -1.20 -3.04 -12.79
CA PRO A 20 -2.45 -2.76 -13.50
C PRO A 20 -3.53 -3.83 -13.19
N PRO A 21 -4.80 -3.43 -13.13
CA PRO A 21 -5.89 -4.35 -12.76
C PRO A 21 -6.12 -5.50 -13.75
N ASP A 22 -5.68 -5.36 -15.00
CA ASP A 22 -5.72 -6.40 -16.03
C ASP A 22 -4.50 -7.33 -16.03
N SER A 23 -3.54 -7.11 -15.13
CA SER A 23 -2.37 -7.97 -14.99
C SER A 23 -2.73 -9.33 -14.40
N ARG A 24 -1.89 -10.34 -14.70
CA ARG A 24 -2.06 -11.71 -14.17
C ARG A 24 -1.92 -11.77 -12.65
N GLU A 25 -1.14 -10.86 -12.10
CA GLU A 25 -0.85 -10.73 -10.67
C GLU A 25 -2.07 -10.26 -9.89
N VAL A 26 -2.91 -9.42 -10.48
CA VAL A 26 -3.99 -8.70 -9.78
C VAL A 26 -5.38 -9.22 -10.12
N GLN A 27 -5.64 -9.69 -11.33
CA GLN A 27 -6.97 -10.20 -11.69
C GLN A 27 -7.58 -11.20 -10.68
N PRO A 28 -6.84 -12.22 -10.18
CA PRO A 28 -7.40 -13.14 -9.18
C PRO A 28 -7.67 -12.45 -7.84
N LEU A 29 -6.88 -11.41 -7.50
CA LEU A 29 -7.04 -10.67 -6.25
C LEU A 29 -8.25 -9.74 -6.30
N ILE A 30 -8.51 -9.11 -7.45
CA ILE A 30 -9.73 -8.32 -7.67
C ILE A 30 -10.94 -9.21 -7.52
N ALA A 31 -10.98 -10.36 -8.22
CA ALA A 31 -12.09 -11.32 -8.11
C ALA A 31 -12.32 -11.82 -6.68
N LEU A 32 -11.23 -12.00 -5.90
CA LEU A 32 -11.32 -12.34 -4.48
C LEU A 32 -11.95 -11.20 -3.67
N LEU A 33 -11.54 -9.96 -3.91
CA LEU A 33 -12.00 -8.79 -3.16
C LEU A 33 -13.45 -8.38 -3.52
N GLU A 34 -13.87 -8.60 -4.76
CA GLU A 34 -15.26 -8.40 -5.19
C GLU A 34 -16.23 -9.42 -4.57
N ASN A 35 -15.72 -10.59 -4.19
CA ASN A 35 -16.50 -11.59 -3.47
C ASN A 35 -16.48 -11.29 -1.96
N SER A 36 -17.65 -11.06 -1.36
CA SER A 36 -17.78 -10.71 0.07
C SER A 36 -17.22 -11.76 1.05
N GLU A 37 -16.82 -12.94 0.58
CA GLU A 37 -16.25 -14.01 1.41
C GLU A 37 -14.85 -13.70 1.97
N TRP A 38 -14.15 -12.69 1.42
CA TRP A 38 -12.82 -12.30 1.90
C TRP A 38 -12.83 -11.68 3.31
N ALA A 39 -13.87 -10.93 3.65
CA ALA A 39 -13.91 -10.10 4.84
C ALA A 39 -13.70 -10.87 6.17
N PRO A 40 -14.35 -12.04 6.41
CA PRO A 40 -14.09 -12.84 7.60
C PRO A 40 -12.66 -13.41 7.67
N LEU A 41 -12.01 -13.56 6.52
CA LEU A 41 -10.67 -14.15 6.41
C LEU A 41 -9.55 -13.10 6.45
N TRP A 42 -9.89 -11.81 6.35
CA TRP A 42 -8.91 -10.74 6.33
C TRP A 42 -8.39 -10.43 7.75
N PRO A 43 -7.10 -10.65 8.01
CA PRO A 43 -6.52 -10.36 9.32
C PRO A 43 -6.19 -8.87 9.43
N CYS A 44 -6.07 -8.40 10.67
CA CYS A 44 -5.54 -7.08 11.03
C CYS A 44 -6.44 -5.86 10.71
N ALA A 45 -7.50 -5.97 9.94
CA ALA A 45 -8.45 -4.89 9.74
C ALA A 45 -9.59 -4.95 10.76
N SER A 46 -10.12 -3.78 11.16
CA SER A 46 -11.28 -3.70 12.04
C SER A 46 -12.56 -4.17 11.33
N GLU A 47 -13.54 -4.67 12.09
CA GLU A 47 -14.82 -5.10 11.53
C GLU A 47 -15.57 -3.93 10.86
N ASP A 48 -15.48 -2.72 11.44
CA ASP A 48 -16.07 -1.51 10.84
C ASP A 48 -15.44 -1.18 9.47
N ALA A 49 -14.13 -1.30 9.34
CA ALA A 49 -13.45 -1.08 8.08
C ALA A 49 -13.84 -2.15 7.05
N LYS A 50 -13.91 -3.43 7.45
CA LYS A 50 -14.35 -4.51 6.57
C LYS A 50 -15.78 -4.31 6.07
N ALA A 51 -16.68 -3.86 6.92
CA ALA A 51 -18.07 -3.55 6.54
C ALA A 51 -18.13 -2.40 5.52
N GLN A 52 -17.39 -1.30 5.76
CA GLN A 52 -17.30 -0.18 4.81
C GLN A 52 -16.71 -0.62 3.46
N VAL A 53 -15.64 -1.40 3.47
CA VAL A 53 -14.99 -1.91 2.25
C VAL A 53 -15.95 -2.81 1.46
N THR A 54 -16.69 -3.69 2.12
CA THR A 54 -17.69 -4.54 1.49
C THR A 54 -18.79 -3.70 0.81
N GLU A 55 -19.21 -2.60 1.45
CA GLU A 55 -20.18 -1.67 0.85
C GLU A 55 -19.61 -1.01 -0.41
N TYR A 56 -18.37 -0.49 -0.35
CA TYR A 56 -17.73 0.09 -1.54
C TYR A 56 -17.55 -0.93 -2.66
N PHE A 57 -17.10 -2.13 -2.37
CA PHE A 57 -16.91 -3.16 -3.40
C PHE A 57 -18.23 -3.61 -4.04
N SER A 58 -19.34 -3.57 -3.32
CA SER A 58 -20.67 -3.84 -3.91
C SER A 58 -21.14 -2.77 -4.92
N GLN A 59 -20.46 -1.62 -4.98
CA GLN A 59 -20.79 -0.51 -5.87
C GLN A 59 -19.85 -0.43 -7.09
N ILE A 60 -18.94 -1.36 -7.29
CA ILE A 60 -17.95 -1.32 -8.38
C ILE A 60 -18.65 -1.25 -9.74
N ASP A 61 -19.71 -2.03 -9.97
CA ASP A 61 -20.47 -2.02 -11.22
C ASP A 61 -21.24 -0.71 -11.48
N LEU A 62 -21.35 0.16 -10.47
CA LEU A 62 -21.98 1.47 -10.57
C LEU A 62 -20.96 2.60 -10.82
N ALA A 63 -19.68 2.27 -10.91
CA ALA A 63 -18.62 3.26 -11.12
C ALA A 63 -18.79 3.96 -12.48
N LYS A 64 -18.45 5.26 -12.52
CA LYS A 64 -18.53 6.10 -13.74
C LYS A 64 -17.38 5.85 -14.71
N GLU A 65 -16.28 5.29 -14.23
CA GLU A 65 -15.09 4.97 -15.00
C GLU A 65 -14.75 3.47 -14.83
N SER A 66 -14.03 2.89 -15.79
CA SER A 66 -13.52 1.54 -15.64
C SER A 66 -12.41 1.48 -14.58
N LEU A 67 -12.20 0.30 -14.01
CA LEU A 67 -11.09 0.10 -13.05
C LEU A 67 -9.72 0.39 -13.67
N GLY A 68 -9.55 0.09 -14.98
CA GLY A 68 -8.33 0.42 -15.73
C GLY A 68 -8.12 1.93 -15.90
N ASP A 69 -9.18 2.69 -16.19
CA ASP A 69 -9.12 4.15 -16.31
C ASP A 69 -8.80 4.78 -14.94
N ALA A 70 -9.42 4.28 -13.87
CA ALA A 70 -9.12 4.71 -12.52
C ALA A 70 -7.66 4.44 -12.14
N TYR A 71 -7.12 3.26 -12.47
CA TYR A 71 -5.70 2.95 -12.27
C TYR A 71 -4.81 3.90 -13.05
N GLN A 72 -5.09 4.12 -14.34
CA GLN A 72 -4.33 5.06 -15.17
C GLN A 72 -4.29 6.46 -14.56
N ARG A 73 -5.40 6.96 -14.09
CA ARG A 73 -5.54 8.30 -13.48
C ARG A 73 -4.83 8.40 -12.12
N LEU A 74 -4.90 7.35 -11.31
CA LEU A 74 -4.40 7.37 -9.94
C LEU A 74 -2.90 7.06 -9.81
N PHE A 75 -2.34 6.24 -10.72
CA PHE A 75 -0.99 5.68 -10.57
C PHE A 75 -0.05 5.95 -11.74
N VAL A 76 -0.57 6.27 -12.93
CA VAL A 76 0.27 6.38 -14.15
C VAL A 76 0.32 7.81 -14.71
N GLY A 77 -0.78 8.50 -14.78
CA GLY A 77 -0.87 9.83 -15.39
C GLY A 77 -1.60 9.81 -16.73
N PRO A 78 -1.48 10.83 -17.57
CA PRO A 78 -0.35 11.79 -17.75
C PRO A 78 -0.42 13.07 -16.90
N TYR A 79 -1.44 13.25 -16.09
CA TYR A 79 -1.59 14.44 -15.23
C TYR A 79 -0.94 14.22 -13.87
N ALA A 80 -0.85 15.30 -13.08
CA ALA A 80 -0.41 15.18 -11.68
C ALA A 80 -1.27 14.17 -10.93
N LEU A 81 -0.63 13.21 -10.28
CA LEU A 81 -1.33 12.17 -9.53
C LEU A 81 -1.98 12.78 -8.28
N PRO A 82 -3.26 12.49 -8.03
CA PRO A 82 -3.99 13.07 -6.88
C PRO A 82 -3.50 12.53 -5.53
N ALA A 83 -2.90 11.36 -5.51
CA ALA A 83 -2.22 10.74 -4.38
C ALA A 83 -0.97 10.01 -4.93
N PRO A 84 0.17 10.70 -5.07
CA PRO A 84 1.39 10.08 -5.59
C PRO A 84 1.84 8.91 -4.72
N PRO A 85 2.15 7.73 -5.29
CA PRO A 85 2.37 6.52 -4.50
C PRO A 85 3.80 6.37 -3.94
N TRP A 86 4.62 7.41 -3.94
CA TRP A 86 6.04 7.37 -3.52
C TRP A 86 6.26 8.11 -2.22
N GLY A 87 7.00 7.49 -1.30
CA GLY A 87 7.30 8.04 0.03
C GLY A 87 8.06 9.36 -0.02
N SER A 88 8.99 9.52 -0.96
CA SER A 88 9.77 10.74 -1.15
C SER A 88 8.93 11.98 -1.46
N VAL A 89 7.78 11.81 -2.10
CA VAL A 89 6.85 12.93 -2.34
C VAL A 89 6.30 13.49 -1.02
N TYR A 90 6.14 12.66 0.00
CA TYR A 90 5.61 13.07 1.30
C TYR A 90 6.69 13.47 2.30
N LEU A 91 7.83 12.79 2.29
CA LEU A 91 8.88 12.92 3.31
C LEU A 91 9.92 13.98 2.99
N ASP A 92 10.12 14.33 1.71
CA ASP A 92 11.15 15.25 1.29
C ASP A 92 10.56 16.63 0.95
N LYS A 93 11.27 17.70 1.32
CA LYS A 93 10.79 19.09 1.17
C LYS A 93 10.45 19.48 -0.26
N GLU A 94 11.18 18.93 -1.20
CA GLU A 94 11.01 19.17 -2.63
C GLU A 94 9.81 18.44 -3.22
N SER A 95 9.23 17.49 -2.47
CA SER A 95 8.09 16.64 -2.89
C SER A 95 8.30 16.01 -4.27
N VAL A 96 9.49 15.48 -4.51
CA VAL A 96 9.90 14.88 -5.80
C VAL A 96 10.07 13.37 -5.70
N VAL A 97 9.87 12.70 -6.82
CA VAL A 97 10.18 11.27 -6.96
C VAL A 97 11.71 11.09 -6.96
N PHE A 98 12.22 10.02 -6.33
CA PHE A 98 13.65 9.76 -6.09
C PHE A 98 14.34 10.79 -5.18
N GLY A 99 13.64 11.26 -4.16
CA GLY A 99 14.21 12.17 -3.17
C GLY A 99 15.17 11.49 -2.17
N ASP A 100 15.60 12.25 -1.18
CA ASP A 100 16.55 11.78 -0.16
C ASP A 100 16.05 10.58 0.62
N SER A 101 14.75 10.50 0.92
CA SER A 101 14.14 9.37 1.61
C SER A 101 14.22 8.07 0.80
N THR A 102 14.13 8.14 -0.54
CA THR A 102 14.36 6.96 -1.41
C THR A 102 15.81 6.50 -1.31
N LEU A 103 16.79 7.42 -1.23
CA LEU A 103 18.21 7.07 -1.08
C LEU A 103 18.50 6.45 0.28
N VAL A 104 17.85 6.92 1.34
CA VAL A 104 17.92 6.31 2.68
C VAL A 104 17.39 4.89 2.67
N LEU A 105 16.24 4.64 2.03
CA LEU A 105 15.71 3.29 1.86
C LEU A 105 16.68 2.38 1.09
N ARG A 106 17.23 2.84 -0.02
CA ARG A 106 18.22 2.08 -0.81
C ARG A 106 19.48 1.75 -0.01
N GLN A 107 19.93 2.69 0.80
CA GLN A 107 21.07 2.45 1.69
C GLN A 107 20.76 1.38 2.72
N TRP A 108 19.61 1.49 3.38
CA TRP A 108 19.14 0.49 4.35
C TRP A 108 19.03 -0.91 3.73
N MET A 109 18.48 -1.01 2.51
CA MET A 109 18.37 -2.28 1.79
C MET A 109 19.75 -2.90 1.53
N ARG A 110 20.71 -2.11 1.03
CA ARG A 110 22.09 -2.58 0.78
C ARG A 110 22.77 -3.08 2.05
N GLU A 111 22.64 -2.34 3.16
CA GLU A 111 23.22 -2.70 4.46
C GLU A 111 22.66 -4.01 5.01
N ASN A 112 21.41 -4.32 4.66
CA ASN A 112 20.75 -5.57 5.06
C ASN A 112 20.79 -6.68 3.99
N GLY A 113 21.55 -6.49 2.92
CA GLY A 113 21.71 -7.49 1.86
C GLY A 113 20.43 -7.75 1.05
N ILE A 114 19.55 -6.75 0.95
CA ILE A 114 18.30 -6.84 0.20
C ILE A 114 18.48 -6.23 -1.18
N GLU A 115 18.36 -7.06 -2.22
CA GLU A 115 18.44 -6.64 -3.61
C GLU A 115 17.09 -6.92 -4.29
N PRO A 116 16.25 -5.88 -4.51
CA PRO A 116 14.98 -6.07 -5.20
C PRO A 116 15.21 -6.31 -6.69
N HIS A 117 14.62 -7.37 -7.22
CA HIS A 117 14.59 -7.63 -8.65
C HIS A 117 13.31 -7.05 -9.24
N LEU A 118 13.32 -5.75 -9.55
CA LEU A 118 12.20 -5.07 -10.19
C LEU A 118 12.27 -5.28 -11.72
N THR A 119 11.15 -5.68 -12.31
CA THR A 119 11.01 -5.79 -13.78
C THR A 119 10.74 -4.43 -14.43
N GLN A 120 10.40 -3.42 -13.64
CA GLN A 120 10.11 -2.05 -14.06
C GLN A 120 11.04 -1.09 -13.32
N ALA A 121 11.37 0.03 -13.99
CA ALA A 121 12.17 1.11 -13.39
C ALA A 121 11.29 1.96 -12.47
N GLU A 122 10.88 1.41 -11.33
CA GLU A 122 10.04 2.07 -10.33
C GLU A 122 10.87 2.38 -9.08
N PRO A 123 10.69 3.56 -8.45
CA PRO A 123 11.33 3.86 -7.17
C PRO A 123 10.91 2.85 -6.09
N GLU A 124 11.85 2.42 -5.29
CA GLU A 124 11.65 1.39 -4.26
C GLU A 124 10.72 1.85 -3.14
N ASP A 125 10.53 3.16 -2.98
CA ASP A 125 9.62 3.78 -2.01
C ASP A 125 8.15 3.87 -2.48
N HIS A 126 7.81 3.19 -3.61
CA HIS A 126 6.43 3.04 -4.03
C HIS A 126 5.65 2.22 -3.00
N ILE A 127 4.46 2.71 -2.58
CA ILE A 127 3.64 2.09 -1.52
C ILE A 127 3.41 0.59 -1.74
N GLY A 128 3.09 0.19 -2.96
CA GLY A 128 2.88 -1.22 -3.30
C GLY A 128 4.14 -2.07 -3.13
N LEU A 129 5.32 -1.54 -3.50
CA LEU A 129 6.59 -2.21 -3.29
C LEU A 129 6.93 -2.35 -1.79
N LEU A 130 6.70 -1.30 -1.00
CA LEU A 130 6.93 -1.35 0.46
C LEU A 130 6.01 -2.34 1.16
N LEU A 131 4.75 -2.47 0.73
CA LEU A 131 3.83 -3.48 1.26
C LEU A 131 4.28 -4.91 0.90
N MET A 132 4.70 -5.15 -0.34
CA MET A 132 5.26 -6.43 -0.76
C MET A 132 6.58 -6.74 -0.04
N MET A 133 7.44 -5.74 0.18
CA MET A 133 8.68 -5.90 0.96
C MET A 133 8.38 -6.20 2.43
N SER A 134 7.36 -5.58 3.03
CA SER A 134 6.90 -5.93 4.39
C SER A 134 6.51 -7.40 4.48
N ALA A 135 5.81 -7.90 3.45
CA ALA A 135 5.43 -9.31 3.38
C ALA A 135 6.66 -10.23 3.27
N TRP A 136 7.61 -9.87 2.40
CA TRP A 136 8.85 -10.63 2.24
C TRP A 136 9.69 -10.64 3.53
N LEU A 137 9.83 -9.48 4.19
CA LEU A 137 10.54 -9.37 5.46
C LEU A 137 9.88 -10.22 6.55
N ALA A 138 8.56 -10.23 6.63
CA ALA A 138 7.84 -11.06 7.60
C ALA A 138 8.15 -12.56 7.43
N GLU A 139 8.40 -13.02 6.21
CA GLU A 139 8.71 -14.41 5.90
C GLU A 139 10.20 -14.77 6.02
N ASN A 140 11.09 -13.86 5.58
CA ASN A 140 12.50 -14.17 5.37
C ASN A 140 13.45 -13.49 6.37
N SER A 141 13.09 -12.34 6.89
CA SER A 141 13.93 -11.53 7.78
C SER A 141 13.11 -10.79 8.83
N PRO A 142 12.34 -11.49 9.70
CA PRO A 142 11.39 -10.87 10.61
C PRO A 142 12.05 -9.92 11.63
N ALA A 143 13.33 -10.07 11.90
CA ALA A 143 14.08 -9.17 12.77
C ALA A 143 14.20 -7.73 12.21
N LEU A 144 14.16 -7.58 10.90
CA LEU A 144 14.24 -6.29 10.21
C LEU A 144 12.87 -5.61 10.01
N LEU A 145 11.77 -6.36 10.17
CA LEU A 145 10.44 -5.91 9.82
C LEU A 145 10.02 -4.66 10.60
N ASN A 146 10.24 -4.63 11.90
CA ASN A 146 9.80 -3.52 12.76
C ASN A 146 10.53 -2.22 12.41
N GLU A 147 11.83 -2.30 12.19
CA GLU A 147 12.64 -1.17 11.74
C GLU A 147 12.16 -0.66 10.38
N PHE A 148 11.99 -1.56 9.42
CA PHE A 148 11.49 -1.22 8.09
C PHE A 148 10.13 -0.51 8.15
N LEU A 149 9.16 -1.07 8.89
CA LEU A 149 7.84 -0.48 9.03
C LEU A 149 7.88 0.92 9.64
N THR A 150 8.68 1.11 10.70
CA THR A 150 8.73 2.38 11.42
C THR A 150 9.54 3.47 10.73
N MET A 151 10.52 3.09 9.91
CA MET A 151 11.38 4.06 9.21
C MET A 151 10.91 4.39 7.80
N HIS A 152 10.39 3.41 7.06
CA HIS A 152 10.20 3.56 5.62
C HIS A 152 8.74 3.53 5.14
N LEU A 153 7.83 2.89 5.88
CA LEU A 153 6.43 2.76 5.45
C LEU A 153 5.47 3.62 6.28
N LEU A 154 5.39 3.37 7.58
CA LEU A 154 4.36 3.96 8.44
C LEU A 154 4.44 5.49 8.62
N PRO A 155 5.60 6.17 8.49
CA PRO A 155 5.67 7.61 8.67
C PRO A 155 4.81 8.43 7.70
N TRP A 156 4.55 7.91 6.50
CA TRP A 156 3.85 8.63 5.44
C TRP A 156 2.62 7.90 4.87
N ALA A 157 2.56 6.57 5.00
CA ALA A 157 1.50 5.76 4.39
C ALA A 157 0.09 6.21 4.78
N GLY A 158 -0.12 6.65 6.03
CA GLY A 158 -1.41 7.15 6.48
C GLY A 158 -1.89 8.37 5.68
N ARG A 159 -0.99 9.33 5.39
CA ARG A 159 -1.32 10.51 4.57
C ARG A 159 -1.63 10.14 3.13
N TYR A 160 -0.83 9.26 2.54
CA TYR A 160 -1.09 8.73 1.20
C TYR A 160 -2.48 8.08 1.11
N LEU A 161 -2.81 7.18 2.04
CA LEU A 161 -4.08 6.45 2.03
C LEU A 161 -5.27 7.38 2.27
N GLU A 162 -5.12 8.40 3.11
CA GLU A 162 -6.12 9.46 3.27
C GLU A 162 -6.42 10.17 1.95
N LEU A 163 -5.37 10.60 1.23
CA LEU A 163 -5.51 11.24 -0.07
C LEU A 163 -6.11 10.30 -1.12
N LEU A 164 -5.64 9.05 -1.18
CA LEU A 164 -6.19 8.06 -2.09
C LEU A 164 -7.68 7.86 -1.84
N ARG A 165 -8.10 7.70 -0.58
CA ARG A 165 -9.52 7.57 -0.21
C ARG A 165 -10.36 8.76 -0.65
N GLN A 166 -9.84 9.99 -0.49
CA GLN A 166 -10.54 11.23 -0.86
C GLN A 166 -10.62 11.47 -2.36
N LYS A 167 -9.65 10.97 -3.14
CA LYS A 167 -9.45 11.33 -4.54
C LYS A 167 -9.65 10.17 -5.54
N ALA A 168 -9.80 8.95 -5.03
CA ALA A 168 -9.92 7.78 -5.91
C ALA A 168 -11.18 7.81 -6.78
N GLU A 169 -12.31 8.34 -6.26
CA GLU A 169 -13.62 8.38 -6.93
C GLU A 169 -14.18 6.98 -7.29
N HIS A 170 -13.31 6.06 -7.75
CA HIS A 170 -13.70 4.68 -8.07
C HIS A 170 -13.86 3.86 -6.79
N PRO A 171 -15.03 3.20 -6.56
CA PRO A 171 -15.33 2.48 -5.31
C PRO A 171 -14.27 1.46 -4.91
N PHE A 172 -13.69 0.74 -5.88
CA PHE A 172 -12.64 -0.24 -5.61
C PHE A 172 -11.42 0.40 -4.90
N TYR A 173 -10.87 1.49 -5.43
CA TYR A 173 -9.69 2.12 -4.82
C TYR A 173 -10.00 2.87 -3.53
N VAL A 174 -11.23 3.37 -3.37
CA VAL A 174 -11.69 3.89 -2.06
C VAL A 174 -11.70 2.75 -1.03
N GLY A 175 -12.28 1.61 -1.38
CA GLY A 175 -12.28 0.42 -0.52
C GLY A 175 -10.89 -0.10 -0.21
N VAL A 176 -9.99 -0.17 -1.22
CA VAL A 176 -8.58 -0.57 -1.03
C VAL A 176 -7.86 0.40 -0.07
N ALA A 177 -8.08 1.71 -0.18
CA ALA A 177 -7.46 2.68 0.72
C ALA A 177 -7.91 2.49 2.17
N ILE A 178 -9.21 2.29 2.42
CA ILE A 178 -9.76 2.01 3.76
C ILE A 178 -9.19 0.69 4.31
N LEU A 179 -9.16 -0.35 3.50
CA LEU A 179 -8.65 -1.66 3.90
C LEU A 179 -7.17 -1.60 4.27
N ALA A 180 -6.36 -0.91 3.44
CA ALA A 180 -4.94 -0.73 3.68
C ALA A 180 -4.69 0.09 4.95
N GLU A 181 -5.40 1.21 5.16
CA GLU A 181 -5.28 2.04 6.37
C GLU A 181 -5.57 1.22 7.63
N SER A 182 -6.67 0.48 7.66
CA SER A 182 -7.05 -0.36 8.79
C SER A 182 -6.06 -1.50 9.01
N THR A 183 -5.55 -2.11 7.93
CA THR A 183 -4.55 -3.18 7.99
C THR A 183 -3.23 -2.69 8.57
N LEU A 184 -2.73 -1.54 8.13
CA LEU A 184 -1.49 -0.95 8.66
C LEU A 184 -1.64 -0.55 10.13
N CYS A 185 -2.81 -0.05 10.54
CA CYS A 185 -3.12 0.18 11.94
C CYS A 185 -3.05 -1.12 12.76
N GLY A 186 -3.62 -2.20 12.24
CA GLY A 186 -3.54 -3.53 12.85
C GLY A 186 -2.11 -4.07 12.92
N TRP A 187 -1.28 -3.90 11.88
CA TRP A 187 0.14 -4.27 11.92
C TRP A 187 0.89 -3.51 13.03
N LYS A 188 0.66 -2.18 13.10
CA LYS A 188 1.25 -1.35 14.16
C LYS A 188 0.89 -1.86 15.55
N GLN A 189 -0.37 -2.19 15.79
CA GLN A 189 -0.85 -2.73 17.07
C GLN A 189 -0.25 -4.11 17.38
N LEU A 190 -0.27 -5.03 16.41
CA LEU A 190 0.24 -6.39 16.58
C LEU A 190 1.74 -6.44 16.89
N GLN A 191 2.51 -5.52 16.32
CA GLN A 191 3.95 -5.42 16.52
C GLN A 191 4.33 -4.50 17.69
N GLY A 192 3.36 -3.82 18.32
CA GLY A 192 3.62 -2.86 19.38
C GLY A 192 4.49 -1.68 18.95
N LEU A 193 4.31 -1.19 17.69
CA LEU A 193 5.20 -0.19 17.10
C LEU A 193 4.86 1.21 17.57
N GLU A 194 5.90 1.96 17.94
CA GLU A 194 5.85 3.42 18.09
C GLU A 194 6.49 4.06 16.86
N VAL A 195 5.70 4.82 16.11
CA VAL A 195 6.15 5.53 14.91
C VAL A 195 6.34 6.99 15.27
N LYS A 196 7.54 7.51 15.03
CA LYS A 196 7.79 8.95 15.21
C LYS A 196 7.03 9.73 14.15
N ALA A 197 6.40 10.83 14.56
CA ALA A 197 5.80 11.76 13.63
C ALA A 197 6.88 12.31 12.68
N ALA A 198 6.61 12.25 11.38
CA ALA A 198 7.43 12.89 10.36
C ALA A 198 6.77 14.19 9.92
N ASP A 199 7.59 15.16 9.52
CA ASP A 199 7.09 16.31 8.79
C ASP A 199 6.68 15.83 7.39
N LEU A 200 5.44 16.13 6.99
CA LEU A 200 4.91 15.76 5.68
C LEU A 200 4.72 17.00 4.83
N TYR A 201 5.18 16.94 3.59
CA TYR A 201 5.24 18.07 2.66
C TYR A 201 4.19 18.01 1.54
N PHE A 202 3.40 16.89 1.49
CA PHE A 202 2.33 16.70 0.48
C PHE A 202 1.00 16.32 1.13
#